data_c3c53b547f31559c1aea938fd4fd1ad9
#
_entry.id   c3c53b547f31559c1aea938fd4fd1ad9
#
_cell.length_a   1.000
_cell.length_b   1.000
_cell.length_c   1.000
_cell.angle_alpha   90.00
_cell.angle_beta   90.00
_cell.angle_gamma   90.00
#
_symmetry.space_group_name_H-M   'P 1'
#
loop_
_entity.id
_entity.type
_entity.pdbx_description
1 polymer ?
#
loop_
_entity_poly.entity_id
_entity_poly.type
_entity_poly.pdbx_seq_one_letter_code
_entity_poly.pdbx_strand_id
1 'polypeptide(L)' 'MTGLRIILVSPLADGWAVICAGLEPLVFRSGARAEAQAKRLAACLAKLGRAVQVRIHDRARNLVGTQLYPAV' A
#
# COMPACT_ATOMS: atom_id res chain seq x y z
N MET A 1 -21.22 -0.69 -6.93
CA MET A 1 -20.44 -1.83 -6.46
C MET A 1 -19.04 -1.39 -6.09
N THR A 2 -18.64 -1.71 -4.90
CA THR A 2 -17.32 -1.32 -4.42
C THR A 2 -16.35 -2.48 -4.56
N GLY A 3 -15.28 -2.26 -5.31
CA GLY A 3 -14.23 -3.23 -5.43
C GLY A 3 -13.22 -3.11 -4.29
N LEU A 4 -12.41 -4.14 -4.13
CA LEU A 4 -11.28 -4.11 -3.24
C LEU A 4 -10.22 -3.16 -3.81
N ARG A 5 -9.78 -2.19 -3.02
CA ARG A 5 -8.65 -1.35 -3.40
C ARG A 5 -7.36 -2.04 -3.04
N ILE A 6 -6.37 -1.87 -3.89
CA ILE A 6 -5.05 -2.45 -3.65
C ILE A 6 -4.03 -1.34 -3.53
N ILE A 7 -3.25 -1.39 -2.46
CA ILE A 7 -2.11 -0.51 -2.24
C ILE A 7 -0.86 -1.37 -2.30
N LEU A 8 0.07 -0.99 -3.18
CA LEU A 8 1.32 -1.71 -3.35
C LEU A 8 2.46 -0.96 -2.67
N VAL A 9 3.30 -1.69 -1.95
CA VAL A 9 4.60 -1.20 -1.52
C VAL A 9 5.63 -1.91 -2.38
N SER A 10 6.32 -1.17 -3.22
CA SER A 10 7.18 -1.73 -4.26
C SER A 10 8.55 -1.07 -4.27
N PRO A 11 9.62 -1.83 -4.51
CA PRO A 11 10.96 -1.25 -4.55
C PRO A 11 11.19 -0.41 -5.80
N LEU A 12 11.98 0.63 -5.65
CA LEU A 12 12.52 1.45 -6.72
C LEU A 12 14.04 1.32 -6.70
N ALA A 13 14.73 1.84 -7.73
CA ALA A 13 16.18 1.80 -7.77
C ALA A 13 16.80 2.40 -6.49
N ASP A 14 16.32 3.55 -6.05
CA ASP A 14 16.86 4.28 -4.91
C ASP A 14 15.85 4.45 -3.76
N GLY A 15 14.91 3.55 -3.63
CA GLY A 15 13.93 3.71 -2.57
C GLY A 15 12.75 2.78 -2.71
N TRP A 16 11.59 3.29 -2.32
CA TRP A 16 10.35 2.54 -2.27
C TRP A 16 9.19 3.41 -2.69
N ALA A 17 8.20 2.82 -3.32
CA ALA A 17 6.98 3.52 -3.72
C ALA A 17 5.76 2.90 -3.05
N VAL A 18 4.83 3.76 -2.67
CA VAL A 18 3.47 3.37 -2.29
C VAL A 18 2.57 3.74 -3.45
N ILE A 19 1.94 2.74 -4.05
CA ILE A 19 1.16 2.89 -5.27
C ILE A 19 -0.29 2.51 -5.01
N CYS A 20 -1.18 3.44 -5.28
CA CYS A 20 -2.62 3.22 -5.18
C CYS A 20 -3.28 3.82 -6.43
N ALA A 21 -4.17 3.06 -7.07
CA ALA A 21 -4.86 3.52 -8.27
C ALA A 21 -5.61 4.83 -8.01
N GLY A 22 -5.48 5.78 -8.91
CA GLY A 22 -6.14 7.08 -8.80
C GLY A 22 -5.38 8.11 -7.98
N LEU A 23 -4.26 7.72 -7.37
CA LEU A 23 -3.41 8.61 -6.58
C LEU A 23 -2.00 8.62 -7.14
N GLU A 24 -1.30 9.73 -6.93
CA GLU A 24 0.11 9.78 -7.32
C GLU A 24 0.94 8.90 -6.40
N PRO A 25 1.93 8.19 -6.94
CA PRO A 25 2.81 7.38 -6.12
C PRO A 25 3.57 8.23 -5.10
N LEU A 26 3.68 7.71 -3.88
CA LEU A 26 4.49 8.32 -2.84
C LEU A 26 5.82 7.60 -2.77
N VAL A 27 6.90 8.36 -2.73
CA VAL A 27 8.25 7.80 -2.76
C VAL A 27 8.94 7.99 -1.41
N PHE A 28 9.59 6.92 -0.93
CA PHE A 28 10.28 6.92 0.36
C PHE A 28 11.67 6.31 0.18
N ARG A 29 12.62 6.72 1.01
CA ARG A 29 13.94 6.12 1.04
C ARG A 29 13.96 4.80 1.78
N SER A 30 13.06 4.64 2.74
CA SER A 30 13.01 3.49 3.64
C SER A 30 11.78 2.64 3.33
N GLY A 31 11.97 1.33 3.23
CA GLY A 31 10.86 0.39 3.10
C GLY A 31 9.92 0.43 4.30
N ALA A 32 10.47 0.61 5.50
CA ALA A 32 9.68 0.71 6.72
C ALA A 32 8.76 1.94 6.69
N ARG A 33 9.25 3.07 6.19
CA ARG A 33 8.43 4.27 6.07
C ARG A 33 7.34 4.13 5.01
N ALA A 34 7.69 3.51 3.88
CA ALA A 34 6.71 3.23 2.83
C ALA A 34 5.61 2.32 3.35
N GLU A 35 5.98 1.26 4.04
CA GLU A 35 5.03 0.32 4.64
C GLU A 35 4.12 1.01 5.65
N ALA A 36 4.69 1.83 6.55
CA ALA A 36 3.90 2.57 7.52
C ALA A 36 2.90 3.51 6.84
N GLN A 37 3.31 4.19 5.79
CA GLN A 37 2.42 5.08 5.04
C GLN A 37 1.32 4.32 4.34
N ALA A 38 1.64 3.16 3.74
CA ALA A 38 0.64 2.32 3.08
C ALA A 38 -0.43 1.87 4.07
N LYS A 39 -0.02 1.48 5.27
CA LYS A 39 -0.95 1.04 6.32
C LYS A 39 -1.83 2.19 6.80
N ARG A 40 -1.29 3.40 6.94
CA ARG A 40 -2.08 4.58 7.31
C ARG A 40 -3.11 4.90 6.25
N LEU A 41 -2.70 4.88 4.99
CA LEU A 41 -3.60 5.16 3.89
C LEU A 41 -4.72 4.12 3.83
N ALA A 42 -4.37 2.84 4.01
CA ALA A 42 -5.35 1.76 4.02
C ALA A 42 -6.37 1.93 5.15
N ALA A 43 -5.91 2.26 6.36
CA ALA A 43 -6.80 2.50 7.49
C ALA A 43 -7.74 3.68 7.23
N CYS A 44 -7.22 4.74 6.63
CA CYS A 44 -8.01 5.91 6.27
C CYS A 44 -9.10 5.57 5.27
N LEU A 45 -8.76 4.84 4.20
CA LEU A 45 -9.73 4.44 3.19
C LEU A 45 -10.77 3.48 3.75
N ALA A 46 -10.36 2.58 4.65
CA ALA A 46 -11.28 1.65 5.30
C ALA A 46 -12.33 2.40 6.12
N LYS A 47 -11.92 3.45 6.82
CA LYS A 47 -12.85 4.30 7.57
C LYS A 47 -13.82 5.03 6.67
N LEU A 48 -13.45 5.28 5.42
CA LEU A 48 -14.33 5.89 4.43
C LEU A 48 -15.22 4.88 3.71
N GLY A 49 -15.24 3.64 4.18
CA GLY A 49 -16.11 2.61 3.65
C GLY A 49 -15.54 1.80 2.50
N ARG A 50 -14.21 1.84 2.32
CA ARG A 50 -13.57 1.09 1.24
C ARG A 50 -12.67 0.00 1.79
N ALA A 51 -12.94 -1.24 1.39
CA ALA A 51 -12.04 -2.35 1.72
C ALA A 51 -10.72 -2.18 0.96
N VAL A 52 -9.60 -2.40 1.64
CA VAL A 52 -8.27 -2.21 1.09
C VAL A 52 -7.40 -3.42 1.40
N GLN A 53 -6.59 -3.83 0.43
CA GLN A 53 -5.55 -4.81 0.64
C GLN A 53 -4.19 -4.15 0.41
N VAL A 54 -3.32 -4.21 1.40
CA VAL A 54 -1.93 -3.75 1.27
C VAL A 54 -1.09 -4.95 0.87
N ARG A 55 -0.33 -4.81 -0.21
CA ARG A 55 0.60 -5.83 -0.69
C ARG A 55 2.01 -5.28 -0.61
N ILE A 56 2.86 -5.98 0.11
CA ILE A 56 4.24 -5.55 0.36
C ILE A 56 5.18 -6.46 -0.41
N HIS A 57 6.07 -5.85 -1.19
CA HIS A 57 7.08 -6.55 -1.96
C HIS A 57 8.46 -6.28 -1.37
N ASP A 58 9.35 -7.25 -1.48
CA ASP A 58 10.75 -7.08 -1.09
C ASP A 58 11.58 -6.47 -2.23
N ARG A 59 12.88 -6.32 -2.02
CA ARG A 59 13.78 -5.76 -3.03
C ARG A 59 13.84 -6.58 -4.31
N ALA A 60 13.58 -7.88 -4.24
CA ALA A 60 13.56 -8.76 -5.39
C ALA A 60 12.18 -8.79 -6.07
N ARG A 61 11.25 -7.93 -5.64
CA ARG A 61 9.88 -7.82 -6.14
C ARG A 61 9.02 -9.06 -5.86
N ASN A 62 9.38 -9.82 -4.84
CA ASN A 62 8.56 -10.92 -4.36
C ASN A 62 7.52 -10.39 -3.39
N LEU A 63 6.30 -10.88 -3.49
CA LEU A 63 5.26 -10.56 -2.51
C LEU A 63 5.59 -11.26 -1.20
N VAL A 64 5.86 -10.46 -0.15
CA VAL A 64 6.25 -10.99 1.15
C VAL A 64 5.24 -10.70 2.25
N GLY A 65 4.24 -9.88 1.98
CA GLY A 65 3.22 -9.59 2.97
C GLY A 65 1.94 -9.10 2.32
N THR A 66 0.82 -9.45 2.93
CA THR A 66 -0.50 -9.01 2.50
C THR A 66 -1.33 -8.75 3.76
N GLN A 67 -2.01 -7.62 3.79
CA GLN A 67 -2.89 -7.29 4.91
C GLN A 67 -4.18 -6.70 4.41
N LEU A 68 -5.31 -7.24 4.87
CA LEU A 68 -6.62 -6.76 4.51
C LEU A 68 -7.12 -5.76 5.57
N TYR A 69 -7.64 -4.64 5.09
CA TYR A 69 -8.32 -3.65 5.90
C TYR A 69 -9.79 -3.63 5.46
N PRO A 70 -10.68 -4.30 6.21
CA PRO A 70 -12.09 -4.34 5.84
C PRO A 70 -12.71 -2.95 5.93
N ALA A 71 -13.69 -2.70 5.08
CA ALA A 71 -14.45 -1.45 5.17
C ALA A 71 -15.18 -1.37 6.50
N VAL A 72 -15.16 -0.19 7.08
CA VAL A 72 -15.84 0.08 8.34
C VAL A 72 -17.27 0.56 8.11
#